data_fe1fb6080b91a1ff9c25a9406e6a8568
#
_entry.id   fe1fb6080b91a1ff9c25a9406e6a8568
#
_cell.length_a   1.000
_cell.length_b   1.000
_cell.length_c   1.000
_cell.angle_alpha   90.00
_cell.angle_beta   90.00
_cell.angle_gamma   90.00
#
_symmetry.space_group_name_H-M   'P 1'
#
loop_
_entity.id
_entity.type
_entity.pdbx_description
1 polymer ?
#
loop_
_entity_poly.entity_id
_entity_poly.type
_entity_poly.pdbx_seq_one_letter_code
_entity_poly.pdbx_strand_id
1 'polypeptide(L)'
;MQFEELDRRDRDFLSYIGGELMELGEGHARLAFAIRPHHMQHLGVVHGGAIATLADHCGWYAVISQLDPGYTSVTIELKINYLKPASGERLLAEAKVINRTRRTAFATIEIFVRETLVAFATATYSIVDEERLKNRISHVKQ
;
A
#
# COMPACT_ATOMS: atom_id res chain seq x y z
N MET A 1 -3.72 8.55 -14.40
CA MET A 1 -2.78 7.42 -14.57
C MET A 1 -3.60 6.15 -14.71
N GLN A 2 -3.28 5.34 -15.72
CA GLN A 2 -4.03 4.11 -15.97
C GLN A 2 -3.52 2.97 -15.08
N PHE A 3 -4.39 2.01 -14.79
CA PHE A 3 -4.11 0.83 -13.97
C PHE A 3 -2.80 0.12 -14.38
N GLU A 4 -2.63 -0.17 -15.67
CA GLU A 4 -1.44 -0.86 -16.19
C GLU A 4 -0.15 -0.07 -16.06
N GLU A 5 -0.24 1.25 -16.10
CA GLU A 5 0.92 2.13 -15.93
C GLU A 5 1.38 2.18 -14.48
N LEU A 6 0.44 2.24 -13.54
CA LEU A 6 0.72 2.16 -12.11
C LEU A 6 1.36 0.83 -11.73
N ASP A 7 0.81 -0.26 -12.21
CA ASP A 7 1.32 -1.60 -11.95
C ASP A 7 2.76 -1.80 -12.45
N ARG A 8 3.15 -1.11 -13.52
CA ARG A 8 4.52 -1.18 -14.06
C ARG A 8 5.53 -0.31 -13.33
N ARG A 9 5.11 0.79 -12.73
CA ARG A 9 6.02 1.78 -12.12
C ARG A 9 6.56 1.36 -10.76
N ASP A 10 5.86 0.50 -10.07
CA ASP A 10 6.17 0.19 -8.68
C ASP A 10 6.44 -1.30 -8.48
N ARG A 11 7.43 -1.80 -9.20
CA ARG A 11 7.69 -3.24 -9.23
C ARG A 11 8.81 -3.74 -8.34
N ASP A 12 9.67 -2.87 -7.81
CA ASP A 12 10.85 -3.33 -7.11
C ASP A 12 10.52 -4.11 -5.83
N PHE A 13 10.08 -3.42 -4.79
CA PHE A 13 9.74 -4.07 -3.53
C PHE A 13 8.41 -4.83 -3.58
N LEU A 14 7.40 -4.25 -4.23
CA LEU A 14 6.11 -4.90 -4.40
C LEU A 14 6.23 -6.23 -5.15
N SER A 15 7.03 -6.27 -6.23
CA SER A 15 7.31 -7.51 -6.95
C SER A 15 8.00 -8.55 -6.09
N TYR A 16 8.94 -8.13 -5.23
CA TYR A 16 9.64 -9.02 -4.33
C TYR A 16 8.70 -9.74 -3.36
N ILE A 17 7.71 -9.05 -2.83
CA ILE A 17 6.70 -9.67 -1.95
C ILE A 17 5.57 -10.35 -2.73
N GLY A 18 5.58 -10.27 -4.06
CA GLY A 18 4.57 -10.90 -4.90
C GLY A 18 3.22 -10.18 -4.91
N GLY A 19 3.22 -8.88 -4.68
CA GLY A 19 1.99 -8.07 -4.66
C GLY A 19 1.36 -7.93 -6.03
N GLU A 20 0.05 -8.12 -6.09
CA GLU A 20 -0.77 -7.96 -7.29
C GLU A 20 -1.87 -6.94 -7.05
N LEU A 21 -1.92 -5.91 -7.89
CA LEU A 21 -3.01 -4.93 -7.87
C LEU A 21 -4.25 -5.56 -8.50
N MET A 22 -5.28 -5.79 -7.69
CA MET A 22 -6.50 -6.48 -8.08
C MET A 22 -7.56 -5.53 -8.60
N GLU A 23 -7.65 -4.34 -8.00
CA GLU A 23 -8.68 -3.36 -8.32
C GLU A 23 -8.18 -1.96 -7.99
N LEU A 24 -8.54 -1.00 -8.83
CA LEU A 24 -8.23 0.41 -8.65
C LEU A 24 -9.41 1.26 -9.08
N GLY A 25 -9.94 2.05 -8.16
CA GLY A 25 -10.98 3.04 -8.43
C GLY A 25 -10.61 4.40 -7.85
N GLU A 26 -11.49 5.39 -7.94
CA GLU A 26 -11.26 6.71 -7.35
C GLU A 26 -11.25 6.62 -5.82
N GLY A 27 -10.08 6.70 -5.24
CA GLY A 27 -9.87 6.63 -3.80
C GLY A 27 -10.06 5.25 -3.21
N HIS A 28 -9.97 4.21 -4.04
CA HIS A 28 -10.15 2.82 -3.62
C HIS A 28 -9.14 1.93 -4.33
N ALA A 29 -8.60 0.93 -3.63
CA ALA A 29 -7.70 -0.07 -4.20
C ALA A 29 -7.83 -1.40 -3.47
N ARG A 30 -7.56 -2.49 -4.19
CA ARG A 30 -7.38 -3.83 -3.63
C ARG A 30 -6.05 -4.39 -4.11
N LEU A 31 -5.27 -4.87 -3.17
CA LEU A 31 -3.92 -5.40 -3.39
C LEU A 31 -3.78 -6.71 -2.65
N ALA A 32 -3.20 -7.71 -3.28
CA ALA A 32 -3.05 -9.03 -2.67
C ALA A 32 -1.67 -9.62 -2.91
N PHE A 33 -1.26 -10.55 -2.08
CA PHE A 33 -0.20 -11.49 -2.40
C PHE A 33 -0.57 -12.91 -1.97
N ALA A 34 -0.10 -13.91 -2.74
CA ALA A 34 -0.14 -15.29 -2.32
C ALA A 34 0.85 -15.50 -1.17
N ILE A 35 0.40 -16.08 -0.07
CA ILE A 35 1.25 -16.30 1.10
C ILE A 35 2.31 -17.36 0.78
N ARG A 36 3.57 -17.00 0.94
CA ARG A 36 4.74 -17.85 0.66
C ARG A 36 5.61 -17.98 1.92
N PRO A 37 6.53 -18.96 1.97
CA PRO A 37 7.42 -19.14 3.13
C PRO A 37 8.21 -17.91 3.52
N HIS A 38 8.65 -17.09 2.56
CA HIS A 38 9.42 -15.87 2.84
C HIS A 38 8.60 -14.72 3.43
N HIS A 39 7.27 -14.83 3.45
CA HIS A 39 6.39 -13.88 4.15
C HIS A 39 6.22 -14.22 5.63
N MET A 40 6.64 -15.40 6.05
CA MET A 40 6.33 -15.94 7.36
C MET A 40 7.35 -15.51 8.42
N GLN A 41 6.90 -15.40 9.67
CA GLN A 41 7.77 -15.31 10.83
C GLN A 41 8.00 -16.69 11.44
N HIS A 42 8.84 -16.80 12.48
CA HIS A 42 9.28 -18.07 13.04
C HIS A 42 8.18 -18.97 13.63
N LEU A 43 7.00 -18.44 13.94
CA LEU A 43 5.85 -19.21 14.43
C LEU A 43 4.95 -19.74 13.33
N GLY A 44 5.29 -19.51 12.06
CA GLY A 44 4.53 -20.05 10.92
C GLY A 44 3.29 -19.25 10.53
N VAL A 45 3.21 -17.97 10.94
CA VAL A 45 2.19 -17.03 10.48
C VAL A 45 2.85 -15.88 9.72
N VAL A 46 2.07 -15.12 8.96
CA VAL A 46 2.62 -14.02 8.16
C VAL A 46 3.27 -12.99 9.07
N HIS A 47 4.49 -12.59 8.73
CA HIS A 47 5.23 -11.55 9.46
C HIS A 47 4.47 -10.23 9.41
N GLY A 48 4.38 -9.56 10.57
CA GLY A 48 3.70 -8.25 10.67
C GLY A 48 4.23 -7.20 9.70
N GLY A 49 5.53 -7.22 9.42
CA GLY A 49 6.15 -6.34 8.42
C GLY A 49 5.65 -6.59 7.00
N ALA A 50 5.38 -7.83 6.62
CA ALA A 50 4.78 -8.16 5.33
C ALA A 50 3.34 -7.64 5.23
N ILE A 51 2.56 -7.78 6.30
CA ILE A 51 1.19 -7.24 6.38
C ILE A 51 1.22 -5.71 6.28
N ALA A 52 2.13 -5.06 7.02
CA ALA A 52 2.28 -3.60 6.99
C ALA A 52 2.68 -3.08 5.61
N THR A 53 3.55 -3.79 4.90
CA THR A 53 3.94 -3.46 3.53
C THR A 53 2.73 -3.50 2.60
N LEU A 54 1.92 -4.55 2.68
CA LEU A 54 0.71 -4.67 1.88
C LEU A 54 -0.28 -3.54 2.17
N ALA A 55 -0.47 -3.23 3.45
CA ALA A 55 -1.36 -2.16 3.87
C ALA A 55 -0.91 -0.78 3.35
N ASP A 56 0.35 -0.44 3.56
CA ASP A 56 0.92 0.83 3.13
C ASP A 56 0.81 1.01 1.61
N HIS A 57 1.19 -0.02 0.88
CA HIS A 57 1.17 0.00 -0.58
C HIS A 57 -0.27 0.11 -1.13
N CYS A 58 -1.20 -0.63 -0.56
CA CYS A 58 -2.61 -0.57 -0.95
C CYS A 58 -3.20 0.84 -0.71
N GLY A 59 -2.91 1.44 0.43
CA GLY A 59 -3.31 2.81 0.74
C GLY A 59 -2.71 3.81 -0.25
N TRP A 60 -1.44 3.64 -0.61
CA TRP A 60 -0.77 4.45 -1.61
C TRP A 60 -1.47 4.38 -2.97
N TYR A 61 -1.83 3.19 -3.44
CA TYR A 61 -2.60 3.04 -4.69
C TYR A 61 -3.94 3.77 -4.64
N ALA A 62 -4.67 3.65 -3.54
CA ALA A 62 -5.95 4.35 -3.38
C ALA A 62 -5.78 5.87 -3.49
N VAL A 63 -4.74 6.42 -2.88
CA VAL A 63 -4.42 7.86 -2.96
C VAL A 63 -4.04 8.25 -4.38
N ILE A 64 -3.11 7.53 -5.00
CA ILE A 64 -2.62 7.80 -6.35
C ILE A 64 -3.76 7.81 -7.37
N SER A 65 -4.78 6.97 -7.20
CA SER A 65 -5.93 6.92 -8.09
C SER A 65 -6.70 8.24 -8.21
N GLN A 66 -6.54 9.14 -7.25
CA GLN A 66 -7.21 10.45 -7.21
C GLN A 66 -6.31 11.61 -7.63
N LEU A 67 -5.03 11.37 -7.91
CA LEU A 67 -4.09 12.45 -8.18
C LEU A 67 -4.05 12.82 -9.65
N ASP A 68 -3.83 14.10 -9.91
CA ASP A 68 -3.59 14.61 -11.26
C ASP A 68 -2.22 14.13 -11.78
N PRO A 69 -2.02 14.09 -13.10
CA PRO A 69 -0.71 13.80 -13.69
C PRO A 69 0.39 14.70 -13.12
N GLY A 70 1.56 14.12 -12.85
CA GLY A 70 2.71 14.84 -12.30
C GLY A 70 2.76 14.87 -10.78
N TYR A 71 1.76 14.36 -10.10
CA TYR A 71 1.74 14.23 -8.64
C TYR A 71 1.92 12.78 -8.21
N THR A 72 2.53 12.61 -7.06
CA THR A 72 2.67 11.33 -6.36
C THR A 72 2.41 11.53 -4.88
N SER A 73 2.56 10.48 -4.10
CA SER A 73 2.45 10.60 -2.65
C SER A 73 3.56 9.84 -1.94
N VAL A 74 3.86 10.29 -0.73
CA VAL A 74 4.76 9.60 0.19
C VAL A 74 4.07 9.42 1.53
N THR A 75 4.31 8.29 2.18
CA THR A 75 3.71 7.97 3.46
C THR A 75 4.31 8.84 4.56
N ILE A 76 3.46 9.53 5.33
CA ILE A 76 3.85 10.26 6.53
C ILE A 76 3.76 9.34 7.74
N GLU A 77 2.66 8.63 7.87
CA GLU A 77 2.40 7.74 9.01
C GLU A 77 1.55 6.56 8.55
N LEU A 78 1.90 5.39 9.06
CA LEU A 78 1.08 4.18 8.99
C LEU A 78 0.90 3.68 10.42
N LYS A 79 -0.34 3.59 10.86
CA LYS A 79 -0.70 2.94 12.11
C LYS A 79 -1.45 1.65 11.79
N ILE A 80 -0.98 0.53 12.31
CA ILE A 80 -1.60 -0.77 12.08
C ILE A 80 -1.88 -1.49 13.40
N ASN A 81 -3.06 -2.11 13.48
CA ASN A 81 -3.44 -3.00 14.55
C ASN A 81 -3.56 -4.41 13.99
N TYR A 82 -2.76 -5.33 14.53
CA TYR A 82 -2.83 -6.74 14.20
C TYR A 82 -3.86 -7.40 15.09
N LEU A 83 -4.92 -7.92 14.49
CA LEU A 83 -6.10 -8.40 15.22
C LEU A 83 -6.09 -9.92 15.40
N LYS A 84 -5.55 -10.64 14.39
CA LYS A 84 -5.48 -12.10 14.38
C LYS A 84 -4.22 -12.56 13.64
N PRO A 85 -3.66 -13.73 14.01
CA PRO A 85 -2.60 -14.35 13.21
C PRO A 85 -3.09 -14.59 11.78
N ALA A 86 -2.25 -14.26 10.81
CA ALA A 86 -2.57 -14.44 9.39
C ALA A 86 -1.87 -15.69 8.85
N SER A 87 -2.67 -16.63 8.36
CA SER A 87 -2.20 -17.83 7.67
C SER A 87 -3.23 -18.26 6.64
N GLY A 88 -2.81 -18.99 5.62
CA GLY A 88 -3.68 -19.42 4.53
C GLY A 88 -3.03 -19.23 3.18
N GLU A 89 -3.82 -19.09 2.13
CA GLU A 89 -3.33 -19.03 0.76
C GLU A 89 -2.99 -17.62 0.29
N ARG A 90 -3.78 -16.62 0.70
CA ARG A 90 -3.67 -15.26 0.18
C ARG A 90 -4.01 -14.22 1.25
N LEU A 91 -3.24 -13.16 1.24
CA LEU A 91 -3.52 -11.95 2.02
C LEU A 91 -4.05 -10.88 1.08
N LEU A 92 -5.16 -10.25 1.44
CA LEU A 92 -5.83 -9.22 0.65
C LEU A 92 -5.97 -7.94 1.48
N ALA A 93 -5.53 -6.83 0.93
CA ALA A 93 -5.78 -5.50 1.47
C ALA A 93 -6.82 -4.75 0.65
N GLU A 94 -7.69 -4.04 1.33
CA GLU A 94 -8.67 -3.12 0.74
C GLU A 94 -8.47 -1.74 1.36
N ALA A 95 -8.15 -0.77 0.53
CA ALA A 95 -7.91 0.61 0.96
C ALA A 95 -8.98 1.55 0.44
N LYS A 96 -9.30 2.53 1.27
CA LYS A 96 -10.24 3.59 0.95
C LYS A 96 -9.73 4.93 1.46
N VAL A 97 -9.69 5.93 0.58
CA VAL A 97 -9.41 7.31 0.97
C VAL A 97 -10.64 7.87 1.70
N ILE A 98 -10.44 8.28 2.94
CA ILE A 98 -11.49 8.82 3.80
C ILE A 98 -11.58 10.34 3.67
N ASN A 99 -10.42 10.99 3.55
CA ASN A 99 -10.32 12.43 3.41
C ASN A 99 -9.11 12.79 2.58
N ARG A 100 -9.25 13.79 1.75
CA ARG A 100 -8.18 14.33 0.93
C ARG A 100 -8.23 15.84 0.91
N THR A 101 -7.06 16.45 1.11
CA THR A 101 -6.83 17.87 0.86
C THR A 101 -5.90 18.02 -0.35
N ARG A 102 -5.50 19.23 -0.66
CA ARG A 102 -4.52 19.47 -1.72
C ARG A 102 -3.15 18.85 -1.42
N ARG A 103 -2.76 18.74 -0.14
CA ARG A 103 -1.42 18.34 0.29
C ARG A 103 -1.36 17.01 1.02
N THR A 104 -2.48 16.52 1.49
CA THR A 104 -2.52 15.28 2.30
C THR A 104 -3.70 14.43 1.91
N ALA A 105 -3.56 13.14 2.16
CA ALA A 105 -4.65 12.18 2.07
C ALA A 105 -4.63 11.27 3.29
N PHE A 106 -5.79 10.89 3.77
CA PHE A 106 -5.97 9.95 4.87
C PHE A 106 -6.78 8.76 4.38
N ALA A 107 -6.27 7.56 4.62
CA ALA A 107 -6.90 6.32 4.16
C ALA A 107 -7.06 5.33 5.30
N THR A 108 -8.08 4.49 5.18
CA THR A 108 -8.23 3.28 5.99
C THR A 108 -7.91 2.07 5.13
N ILE A 109 -7.31 1.05 5.74
CA ILE A 109 -6.95 -0.19 5.06
C ILE A 109 -7.38 -1.37 5.93
N GLU A 110 -8.17 -2.25 5.35
CA GLU A 110 -8.57 -3.51 5.95
C GLU A 110 -7.78 -4.64 5.31
N ILE A 111 -7.27 -5.56 6.11
CA ILE A 111 -6.49 -6.70 5.61
C ILE A 111 -7.16 -8.00 6.03
N PHE A 112 -7.37 -8.87 5.04
CA PHE A 112 -8.14 -10.10 5.18
C PHE A 112 -7.33 -11.32 4.77
N VAL A 113 -7.60 -12.43 5.45
CA VAL A 113 -7.39 -13.78 4.92
C VAL A 113 -8.78 -14.39 4.74
N ARG A 114 -9.15 -14.68 3.51
CA ARG A 114 -10.55 -15.02 3.14
C ARG A 114 -11.49 -13.92 3.61
N GLU A 115 -12.49 -14.23 4.43
CA GLU A 115 -13.46 -13.27 4.98
C GLU A 115 -13.07 -12.75 6.37
N THR A 116 -11.93 -13.21 6.91
CA THR A 116 -11.51 -12.86 8.27
C THR A 116 -10.63 -11.61 8.23
N LEU A 117 -11.05 -10.57 8.94
CA LEU A 117 -10.24 -9.37 9.14
C LEU A 117 -9.09 -9.69 10.10
N VAL A 118 -7.85 -9.66 9.59
CA VAL A 118 -6.65 -10.00 10.37
C VAL A 118 -5.88 -8.76 10.83
N ALA A 119 -6.03 -7.63 10.14
CA ALA A 119 -5.41 -6.37 10.54
C ALA A 119 -6.23 -5.19 10.03
N PHE A 120 -6.07 -4.07 10.69
CA PHE A 120 -6.68 -2.80 10.32
C PHE A 120 -5.66 -1.68 10.44
N ALA A 121 -5.57 -0.83 9.43
CA ALA A 121 -4.62 0.26 9.40
C ALA A 121 -5.28 1.59 9.03
N THR A 122 -4.66 2.67 9.51
CA THR A 122 -4.88 4.02 9.02
C THR A 122 -3.55 4.57 8.54
N ALA A 123 -3.57 5.37 7.49
CA ALA A 123 -2.37 5.96 6.92
C ALA A 123 -2.59 7.38 6.46
N THR A 124 -1.57 8.21 6.64
CA THR A 124 -1.53 9.59 6.16
C THR A 124 -0.44 9.70 5.11
N TYR A 125 -0.78 10.30 3.98
CA TYR A 125 0.11 10.48 2.84
C TYR A 125 0.26 11.96 2.53
N SER A 126 1.49 12.38 2.19
CA SER A 126 1.78 13.70 1.64
C SER A 126 1.66 13.65 0.12
N ILE A 127 0.88 14.56 -0.46
CA ILE A 127 0.75 14.70 -1.91
C ILE A 127 1.83 15.67 -2.37
N VAL A 128 2.67 15.24 -3.30
CA VAL A 128 3.85 15.99 -3.72
C VAL A 128 3.97 16.02 -5.24
N ASP A 129 4.60 17.07 -5.74
CA ASP A 129 5.04 17.16 -7.13
C ASP A 129 6.18 16.15 -7.35
N GLU A 130 6.01 15.23 -8.29
CA GLU A 130 6.94 14.12 -8.51
C GLU A 130 8.32 14.59 -8.97
N GLU A 131 8.37 15.54 -9.90
CA GLU A 131 9.63 16.07 -10.43
C GLU A 131 10.39 16.82 -9.34
N ARG A 132 9.71 17.65 -8.56
CA ARG A 132 10.30 18.36 -7.44
C ARG A 132 10.87 17.41 -6.38
N LEU A 133 10.16 16.32 -6.10
CA LEU A 133 10.62 15.30 -5.16
C LEU A 133 11.87 14.59 -5.68
N LYS A 134 11.88 14.20 -6.96
CA LYS A 134 13.05 13.57 -7.60
C LYS A 134 14.29 14.45 -7.52
N ASN A 135 14.14 15.74 -7.78
CA ASN A 135 15.23 16.71 -7.70
C ASN A 135 15.81 16.82 -6.29
N ARG A 136 14.95 16.85 -5.27
CA ARG A 136 15.38 16.84 -3.86
C ARG A 136 16.14 15.58 -3.50
N ILE A 137 15.65 14.42 -3.90
CA ILE A 137 16.30 13.12 -3.63
C ILE A 137 17.68 13.07 -4.30
N SER A 138 17.82 13.59 -5.52
CA SER A 138 19.09 13.63 -6.24
C SER A 138 20.17 14.44 -5.50
N HIS A 139 19.79 15.54 -4.83
CA HIS A 139 20.71 16.35 -4.03
C HIS A 139 21.18 15.66 -2.75
N VAL A 140 20.38 14.77 -2.19
CA VAL A 140 20.74 14.04 -0.96
C VAL A 140 21.73 12.90 -1.24
N LYS A 141 21.76 12.40 -2.47
CA LYS A 141 22.65 11.30 -2.88
C LYS A 141 24.09 11.73 -3.20
N GLN A 142 24.37 13.03 -3.17
CA GLN A 142 25.70 13.61 -3.36
C GLN A 142 26.36 13.88 -2.01
#